data_cf978c7d4c56476c9728f13a94b6b760
#
_entry.id   cf978c7d4c56476c9728f13a94b6b760
#
_cell.length_a   1.000
_cell.length_b   1.000
_cell.length_c   1.000
_cell.angle_alpha   90.00
_cell.angle_beta   90.00
_cell.angle_gamma   90.00
#
_symmetry.space_group_name_H-M   'P 1'
#
loop_
_entity.id
_entity.type
_entity.pdbx_description
1 polymer ?
#
loop_
_entity_poly.entity_id
_entity_poly.type
_entity_poly.pdbx_seq_one_letter_code
_entity_poly.pdbx_strand_id
1 'polypeptide(L)'
;AIRRQHEGRSFRASLAGFVFGLTLLFYLLPFPLAATSEWVEGWWDTVQGELQTAEVIHDKHLGRIVVRGELGFGTYKRLEAALKQTPVLTLVEIDSPGGYVVEGLAMARLLEKAGADTVSLEECSSACTYLLAAGKERYLGPKSEIGFHRSFSRSLGFGKGWSSWDHRVADYYRSRGTDEAFVKRALDTPGYDLWVPTHGDMFAAGYATKRWDERRAGY
;
A
#
# COMPACT_ATOMS: atom_id res chain seq x y z
N ALA A 1 18.70 63.78 27.11
CA ALA A 1 18.11 62.93 26.10
C ALA A 1 19.11 61.91 25.52
N ILE A 2 19.58 60.95 26.32
CA ILE A 2 20.36 59.81 25.80
C ILE A 2 20.01 58.63 26.71
N ARG A 3 19.01 57.82 26.32
CA ARG A 3 18.82 56.50 26.92
C ARG A 3 17.68 55.79 26.16
N ARG A 4 18.03 55.09 25.08
CA ARG A 4 17.22 54.01 24.45
C ARG A 4 17.94 53.50 23.17
N GLN A 5 18.96 52.69 23.30
CA GLN A 5 19.50 51.94 22.14
C GLN A 5 20.32 50.72 22.53
N HIS A 6 20.01 50.00 23.61
CA HIS A 6 20.78 48.84 23.98
C HIS A 6 20.00 47.52 24.27
N GLU A 7 18.66 47.50 24.06
CA GLU A 7 17.90 46.28 24.42
C GLU A 7 17.59 45.33 23.23
N GLY A 8 17.91 45.73 21.99
CA GLY A 8 17.58 44.91 20.82
C GLY A 8 18.67 43.92 20.36
N ARG A 9 19.88 44.03 20.91
CA ARG A 9 21.03 43.14 20.48
C ARG A 9 21.22 41.87 21.30
N SER A 10 20.78 41.81 22.54
CA SER A 10 20.99 40.67 23.42
C SER A 10 20.07 39.47 23.12
N PHE A 11 18.85 39.72 22.64
CA PHE A 11 17.89 38.65 22.39
C PHE A 11 18.23 37.83 21.12
N ARG A 12 18.74 38.48 20.06
CA ARG A 12 19.14 37.78 18.82
C ARG A 12 20.43 36.96 18.97
N ALA A 13 21.37 37.43 19.79
CA ALA A 13 22.59 36.68 20.10
C ALA A 13 22.31 35.44 20.97
N SER A 14 21.34 35.51 21.88
CA SER A 14 20.91 34.40 22.72
C SER A 14 20.22 33.27 21.94
N LEU A 15 19.38 33.62 20.95
CA LEU A 15 18.70 32.60 20.11
C LEU A 15 19.68 31.86 19.20
N ALA A 16 20.62 32.59 18.56
CA ALA A 16 21.66 31.99 17.73
C ALA A 16 22.60 31.08 18.54
N GLY A 17 22.97 31.50 19.78
CA GLY A 17 23.78 30.68 20.70
C GLY A 17 23.05 29.42 21.16
N PHE A 18 21.73 29.52 21.36
CA PHE A 18 20.92 28.37 21.79
C PHE A 18 20.76 27.33 20.67
N VAL A 19 20.54 27.77 19.45
CA VAL A 19 20.44 26.89 18.27
C VAL A 19 21.80 26.24 17.96
N PHE A 20 22.91 27.02 18.06
CA PHE A 20 24.27 26.50 17.87
C PHE A 20 24.68 25.53 19.01
N GLY A 21 24.28 25.81 20.24
CA GLY A 21 24.53 24.92 21.38
C GLY A 21 23.80 23.58 21.28
N LEU A 22 22.53 23.58 20.80
CA LEU A 22 21.75 22.37 20.57
C LEU A 22 22.33 21.54 19.42
N THR A 23 22.78 22.14 18.34
CA THR A 23 23.45 21.41 17.24
C THR A 23 24.79 20.83 17.68
N LEU A 24 25.60 21.56 18.48
CA LEU A 24 26.87 21.05 18.99
C LEU A 24 26.66 19.91 19.99
N LEU A 25 25.63 19.98 20.83
CA LEU A 25 25.28 18.92 21.77
C LEU A 25 24.88 17.61 21.05
N PHE A 26 24.20 17.72 19.91
CA PHE A 26 23.86 16.58 19.06
C PHE A 26 25.09 15.91 18.41
N TYR A 27 26.14 16.69 18.12
CA TYR A 27 27.39 16.17 17.55
C TYR A 27 28.38 15.64 18.61
N LEU A 28 28.23 16.02 19.87
CA LEU A 28 29.15 15.63 20.95
C LEU A 28 28.64 14.50 21.83
N LEU A 29 27.37 14.12 21.73
CA LEU A 29 26.89 12.89 22.33
C LEU A 29 27.42 11.70 21.52
N PRO A 30 28.07 10.71 22.16
CA PRO A 30 28.44 9.47 21.50
C PRO A 30 27.19 8.62 21.26
N PHE A 31 26.36 9.04 20.34
CA PHE A 31 25.39 8.13 19.77
C PHE A 31 26.19 7.05 19.04
N PRO A 32 26.00 5.76 19.32
CA PRO A 32 26.67 4.72 18.56
C PRO A 32 26.32 4.92 17.09
N LEU A 33 27.32 5.07 16.22
CA LEU A 33 27.16 5.28 14.77
C LEU A 33 26.22 4.26 14.11
N ALA A 34 26.10 3.08 14.70
CA ALA A 34 25.13 2.05 14.32
C ALA A 34 23.66 2.48 14.52
N ALA A 35 23.33 3.19 15.60
CA ALA A 35 21.97 3.64 15.87
C ALA A 35 21.54 4.79 14.93
N THR A 36 22.50 5.61 14.47
CA THR A 36 22.20 6.69 13.51
C THR A 36 21.94 6.16 12.10
N SER A 37 22.60 5.07 11.70
CA SER A 37 22.35 4.46 10.38
C SER A 37 20.95 3.85 10.29
N GLU A 38 20.51 3.12 11.31
CA GLU A 38 19.17 2.52 11.35
C GLU A 38 18.05 3.58 11.38
N TRP A 39 18.26 4.71 12.10
CA TRP A 39 17.29 5.81 12.12
C TRP A 39 17.24 6.55 10.78
N VAL A 40 18.40 6.79 10.16
CA VAL A 40 18.47 7.45 8.84
C VAL A 40 17.92 6.54 7.75
N GLU A 41 18.23 5.25 7.77
CA GLU A 41 17.67 4.27 6.83
C GLU A 41 16.16 4.14 7.02
N GLY A 42 15.66 4.02 8.25
CA GLY A 42 14.22 3.96 8.52
C GLY A 42 13.48 5.23 8.11
N TRP A 43 14.08 6.41 8.32
CA TRP A 43 13.51 7.68 7.85
C TRP A 43 13.56 7.78 6.33
N TRP A 44 14.67 7.37 5.71
CA TRP A 44 14.84 7.36 4.26
C TRP A 44 13.89 6.38 3.58
N ASP A 45 13.71 5.18 4.14
CA ASP A 45 12.72 4.20 3.69
C ASP A 45 11.28 4.74 3.80
N THR A 46 10.98 5.50 4.85
CA THR A 46 9.68 6.16 5.02
C THR A 46 9.47 7.23 3.96
N VAL A 47 10.48 8.08 3.73
CA VAL A 47 10.43 9.14 2.71
C VAL A 47 10.37 8.56 1.30
N GLN A 48 11.13 7.49 1.03
CA GLN A 48 11.09 6.81 -0.27
C GLN A 48 9.74 6.09 -0.48
N GLY A 49 9.17 5.48 0.55
CA GLY A 49 7.84 4.87 0.48
C GLY A 49 6.74 5.90 0.20
N GLU A 50 6.87 7.13 0.68
CA GLU A 50 5.98 8.25 0.32
C GLU A 50 6.19 8.73 -1.13
N LEU A 51 7.39 8.58 -1.68
CA LEU A 51 7.73 8.98 -3.06
C LEU A 51 7.40 7.91 -4.11
N GLN A 52 7.39 6.62 -3.73
CA GLN A 52 7.08 5.49 -4.60
C GLN A 52 5.63 5.02 -4.43
N THR A 53 4.69 5.92 -4.60
CA THR A 53 3.28 5.56 -4.53
C THR A 53 2.76 5.10 -5.89
N ALA A 54 1.85 4.11 -5.90
CA ALA A 54 1.24 3.60 -7.12
C ALA A 54 0.68 4.72 -7.99
N GLU A 55 0.91 4.63 -9.28
CA GLU A 55 0.28 5.48 -10.28
C GLU A 55 -1.18 5.07 -10.43
N VAL A 56 -2.09 6.04 -10.52
CA VAL A 56 -3.51 5.81 -10.80
C VAL A 56 -3.87 6.54 -12.08
N ILE A 57 -3.96 5.78 -13.16
CA ILE A 57 -4.29 6.27 -14.50
C ILE A 57 -5.77 6.01 -14.74
N HIS A 58 -6.50 6.99 -15.26
CA HIS A 58 -7.89 6.78 -15.63
C HIS A 58 -8.11 7.06 -17.10
N ASP A 59 -8.71 6.11 -17.80
CA ASP A 59 -9.21 6.26 -19.16
C ASP A 59 -10.73 6.46 -19.12
N LYS A 60 -11.14 7.72 -19.28
CA LYS A 60 -12.56 8.10 -19.26
C LYS A 60 -13.36 7.54 -20.44
N HIS A 61 -12.70 7.30 -21.56
CA HIS A 61 -13.35 6.83 -22.76
C HIS A 61 -13.71 5.34 -22.67
N LEU A 62 -12.80 4.58 -22.03
CA LEU A 62 -13.01 3.14 -21.81
C LEU A 62 -13.71 2.82 -20.47
N GLY A 63 -13.93 3.81 -19.61
CA GLY A 63 -14.45 3.58 -18.25
C GLY A 63 -13.50 2.72 -17.42
N ARG A 64 -12.18 2.89 -17.59
CA ARG A 64 -11.13 2.05 -17.00
C ARG A 64 -10.23 2.87 -16.10
N ILE A 65 -9.84 2.26 -14.98
CA ILE A 65 -8.79 2.77 -14.11
C ILE A 65 -7.66 1.73 -14.05
N VAL A 66 -6.42 2.17 -14.11
CA VAL A 66 -5.22 1.33 -13.89
C VAL A 66 -4.54 1.79 -12.61
N VAL A 67 -4.26 0.85 -11.70
CA VAL A 67 -3.47 1.07 -10.50
C VAL A 67 -2.18 0.28 -10.65
N ARG A 68 -1.04 0.99 -10.76
CA ARG A 68 0.26 0.37 -11.03
C ARG A 68 1.32 0.82 -10.02
N GLY A 69 2.09 -0.12 -9.46
CA GLY A 69 3.17 0.13 -8.52
C GLY A 69 2.79 -0.06 -7.05
N GLU A 70 3.64 0.36 -6.13
CA GLU A 70 3.49 0.10 -4.69
C GLU A 70 2.34 0.94 -4.08
N LEU A 71 1.50 0.30 -3.26
CA LEU A 71 0.36 0.92 -2.58
C LEU A 71 0.83 1.72 -1.35
N GLY A 72 1.52 2.84 -1.61
CA GLY A 72 1.98 3.79 -0.60
C GLY A 72 0.90 4.75 -0.13
N PHE A 73 1.20 5.53 0.92
CA PHE A 73 0.28 6.53 1.45
C PHE A 73 -0.17 7.55 0.39
N GLY A 74 -1.47 7.81 0.36
CA GLY A 74 -2.10 8.72 -0.59
C GLY A 74 -2.57 8.07 -1.89
N THR A 75 -2.25 6.78 -2.14
CA THR A 75 -2.80 6.04 -3.29
C THR A 75 -4.32 5.97 -3.21
N TYR A 76 -4.88 5.76 -2.02
CA TYR A 76 -6.32 5.84 -1.76
C TYR A 76 -6.95 7.13 -2.29
N LYS A 77 -6.36 8.29 -1.96
CA LYS A 77 -6.91 9.60 -2.39
C LYS A 77 -6.87 9.76 -3.91
N ARG A 78 -5.82 9.24 -4.57
CA ARG A 78 -5.73 9.27 -6.03
C ARG A 78 -6.79 8.38 -6.68
N LEU A 79 -6.99 7.16 -6.14
CA LEU A 79 -8.05 6.28 -6.61
C LEU A 79 -9.43 6.90 -6.39
N GLU A 80 -9.69 7.49 -5.23
CA GLU A 80 -10.94 8.19 -4.94
C GLU A 80 -11.20 9.33 -5.94
N ALA A 81 -10.17 10.11 -6.27
CA ALA A 81 -10.27 11.19 -7.25
C ALA A 81 -10.52 10.66 -8.67
N ALA A 82 -9.86 9.57 -9.06
CA ALA A 82 -10.07 8.92 -10.36
C ALA A 82 -11.49 8.36 -10.49
N LEU A 83 -12.00 7.69 -9.44
CA LEU A 83 -13.36 7.17 -9.40
C LEU A 83 -14.42 8.28 -9.57
N LYS A 84 -14.23 9.43 -8.91
CA LYS A 84 -15.12 10.59 -9.07
C LYS A 84 -15.13 11.15 -10.48
N GLN A 85 -14.04 10.99 -11.23
CA GLN A 85 -13.90 11.45 -12.61
C GLN A 85 -14.33 10.40 -13.67
N THR A 86 -14.61 9.17 -13.22
CA THR A 86 -15.00 8.05 -14.09
C THR A 86 -16.39 7.54 -13.67
N PRO A 87 -17.47 8.30 -13.97
CA PRO A 87 -18.81 7.98 -13.48
C PRO A 87 -19.38 6.67 -14.04
N VAL A 88 -18.87 6.23 -15.19
CA VAL A 88 -19.21 4.93 -15.79
C VAL A 88 -17.97 4.04 -15.73
N LEU A 89 -17.63 3.63 -14.49
CA LEU A 89 -16.52 2.70 -14.26
C LEU A 89 -16.97 1.28 -14.60
N THR A 90 -16.20 0.59 -15.45
CA THR A 90 -16.45 -0.80 -15.83
C THR A 90 -15.37 -1.73 -15.32
N LEU A 91 -14.11 -1.28 -15.31
CA LEU A 91 -12.96 -2.11 -15.00
C LEU A 91 -11.86 -1.37 -14.23
N VAL A 92 -11.27 -2.06 -13.26
CA VAL A 92 -10.02 -1.63 -12.61
C VAL A 92 -8.95 -2.68 -12.87
N GLU A 93 -7.93 -2.30 -13.60
CA GLU A 93 -6.72 -3.09 -13.79
C GLU A 93 -5.74 -2.80 -12.64
N ILE A 94 -5.13 -3.85 -12.12
CA ILE A 94 -4.25 -3.76 -10.96
C ILE A 94 -2.97 -4.52 -11.27
N ASP A 95 -1.84 -3.82 -11.16
CA ASP A 95 -0.49 -4.33 -11.37
C ASP A 95 0.40 -3.76 -10.24
N SER A 96 0.60 -4.54 -9.18
CA SER A 96 1.20 -4.03 -7.96
C SER A 96 1.86 -5.12 -7.11
N PRO A 97 3.06 -4.89 -6.58
CA PRO A 97 3.67 -5.79 -5.59
C PRO A 97 3.01 -5.72 -4.21
N GLY A 98 2.03 -4.84 -4.01
CA GLY A 98 1.37 -4.61 -2.73
C GLY A 98 1.79 -3.29 -2.09
N GLY A 99 1.87 -3.26 -0.76
CA GLY A 99 2.21 -2.07 0.02
C GLY A 99 1.49 -2.04 1.37
N TYR A 100 1.05 -0.87 1.82
CA TYR A 100 0.41 -0.72 3.11
C TYR A 100 -0.98 -1.39 3.17
N VAL A 101 -1.16 -2.28 4.17
CA VAL A 101 -2.44 -2.99 4.40
C VAL A 101 -3.61 -2.02 4.56
N VAL A 102 -3.41 -0.90 5.26
CA VAL A 102 -4.46 0.11 5.48
C VAL A 102 -4.90 0.78 4.19
N GLU A 103 -3.98 1.12 3.30
CA GLU A 103 -4.27 1.67 1.97
C GLU A 103 -5.01 0.62 1.12
N GLY A 104 -4.47 -0.60 1.05
CA GLY A 104 -5.07 -1.69 0.28
C GLY A 104 -6.51 -1.99 0.68
N LEU A 105 -6.80 -2.16 1.98
CA LEU A 105 -8.15 -2.41 2.46
C LEU A 105 -9.09 -1.21 2.27
N ALA A 106 -8.60 0.02 2.41
CA ALA A 106 -9.40 1.21 2.16
C ALA A 106 -9.76 1.35 0.67
N MET A 107 -8.78 1.11 -0.22
CA MET A 107 -9.00 1.11 -1.67
C MET A 107 -9.96 0.00 -2.11
N ALA A 108 -9.80 -1.20 -1.56
CA ALA A 108 -10.71 -2.31 -1.83
C ALA A 108 -12.18 -1.95 -1.52
N ARG A 109 -12.43 -1.31 -0.38
CA ARG A 109 -13.79 -0.83 -0.03
C ARG A 109 -14.32 0.24 -0.98
N LEU A 110 -13.45 1.10 -1.53
CA LEU A 110 -13.84 2.06 -2.57
C LEU A 110 -14.30 1.34 -3.84
N LEU A 111 -13.55 0.31 -4.28
CA LEU A 111 -13.87 -0.47 -5.46
C LEU A 111 -15.17 -1.27 -5.30
N GLU A 112 -15.38 -1.88 -4.12
CA GLU A 112 -16.65 -2.54 -3.79
C GLU A 112 -17.83 -1.58 -3.93
N LYS A 113 -17.71 -0.39 -3.33
CA LYS A 113 -18.75 0.65 -3.41
C LYS A 113 -18.99 1.12 -4.84
N ALA A 114 -17.95 1.19 -5.65
CA ALA A 114 -18.05 1.55 -7.07
C ALA A 114 -18.70 0.45 -7.92
N GLY A 115 -18.69 -0.81 -7.43
CA GLY A 115 -19.26 -1.96 -8.13
C GLY A 115 -18.52 -2.32 -9.42
N ALA A 116 -17.23 -1.97 -9.51
CA ALA A 116 -16.39 -2.26 -10.68
C ALA A 116 -15.98 -3.73 -10.72
N ASP A 117 -15.66 -4.20 -11.90
CA ASP A 117 -14.90 -5.42 -12.11
C ASP A 117 -13.40 -5.15 -11.89
N THR A 118 -12.64 -6.18 -11.53
CA THR A 118 -11.19 -6.07 -11.33
C THR A 118 -10.45 -7.07 -12.21
N VAL A 119 -9.25 -6.70 -12.65
CA VAL A 119 -8.36 -7.60 -13.40
C VAL A 119 -6.91 -7.40 -12.96
N SER A 120 -6.17 -8.50 -12.86
CA SER A 120 -4.72 -8.48 -12.85
C SER A 120 -4.21 -9.19 -14.09
N LEU A 121 -3.36 -8.51 -14.86
CA LEU A 121 -2.77 -9.05 -16.09
C LEU A 121 -1.34 -9.54 -15.87
N GLU A 122 -0.64 -8.95 -14.90
CA GLU A 122 0.76 -9.17 -14.58
C GLU A 122 0.91 -9.60 -13.12
N GLU A 123 1.43 -8.75 -12.26
CA GLU A 123 1.65 -9.02 -10.85
C GLU A 123 0.56 -8.43 -9.96
N CYS A 124 0.09 -9.20 -8.98
CA CYS A 124 -0.71 -8.67 -7.88
C CYS A 124 -0.39 -9.41 -6.58
N SER A 125 0.48 -8.84 -5.77
CA SER A 125 0.97 -9.47 -4.55
C SER A 125 0.57 -8.72 -3.28
N SER A 126 0.53 -9.43 -2.12
CA SER A 126 0.33 -8.80 -0.81
C SER A 126 -0.95 -7.94 -0.75
N ALA A 127 -0.86 -6.66 -0.36
CA ALA A 127 -2.00 -5.75 -0.25
C ALA A 127 -2.75 -5.51 -1.57
N CYS A 128 -2.12 -5.76 -2.74
CA CYS A 128 -2.78 -5.74 -4.04
C CYS A 128 -3.93 -6.73 -4.12
N THR A 129 -3.78 -7.90 -3.53
CA THR A 129 -4.78 -8.97 -3.57
C THR A 129 -6.12 -8.55 -2.94
N TYR A 130 -6.14 -7.55 -2.06
CA TYR A 130 -7.38 -7.01 -1.51
C TYR A 130 -8.17 -6.23 -2.57
N LEU A 131 -7.45 -5.46 -3.41
CA LEU A 131 -8.08 -4.71 -4.50
C LEU A 131 -8.65 -5.67 -5.55
N LEU A 132 -7.91 -6.71 -5.91
CA LEU A 132 -8.38 -7.71 -6.86
C LEU A 132 -9.64 -8.42 -6.33
N ALA A 133 -9.65 -8.77 -5.02
CA ALA A 133 -10.80 -9.39 -4.39
C ALA A 133 -12.04 -8.47 -4.31
N ALA A 134 -11.88 -7.15 -4.44
CA ALA A 134 -12.96 -6.18 -4.38
C ALA A 134 -13.92 -6.23 -5.57
N GLY A 135 -13.45 -6.75 -6.70
CA GLY A 135 -14.24 -6.77 -7.94
C GLY A 135 -15.54 -7.55 -7.82
N LYS A 136 -16.55 -7.08 -8.54
CA LYS A 136 -17.78 -7.82 -8.75
C LYS A 136 -17.48 -9.12 -9.50
N GLU A 137 -16.82 -8.98 -10.66
CA GLU A 137 -16.11 -10.05 -11.33
C GLU A 137 -14.62 -9.81 -11.15
N ARG A 138 -13.87 -10.87 -10.90
CA ARG A 138 -12.45 -10.86 -10.61
C ARG A 138 -11.71 -11.67 -11.66
N TYR A 139 -11.08 -10.95 -12.58
CA TYR A 139 -10.44 -11.56 -13.75
C TYR A 139 -8.95 -11.82 -13.49
N LEU A 140 -8.48 -12.96 -13.98
CA LEU A 140 -7.07 -13.29 -14.04
C LEU A 140 -6.59 -13.31 -15.48
N GLY A 141 -5.57 -12.55 -15.80
CA GLY A 141 -4.86 -12.60 -17.07
C GLY A 141 -4.12 -13.93 -17.24
N PRO A 142 -3.83 -14.36 -18.47
CA PRO A 142 -3.24 -15.67 -18.71
C PRO A 142 -1.84 -15.84 -18.11
N LYS A 143 -1.14 -14.73 -17.84
CA LYS A 143 0.21 -14.70 -17.26
C LYS A 143 0.26 -14.06 -15.87
N SER A 144 -0.91 -13.72 -15.31
CA SER A 144 -0.93 -13.03 -14.01
C SER A 144 -0.41 -13.92 -12.89
N GLU A 145 0.43 -13.35 -12.04
CA GLU A 145 0.95 -13.97 -10.83
C GLU A 145 0.34 -13.28 -9.60
N ILE A 146 -0.41 -14.04 -8.79
CA ILE A 146 -1.12 -13.51 -7.63
C ILE A 146 -0.49 -14.10 -6.38
N GLY A 147 0.13 -13.23 -5.56
CA GLY A 147 0.94 -13.65 -4.43
C GLY A 147 0.33 -13.28 -3.07
N PHE A 148 0.27 -14.24 -2.16
CA PHE A 148 -0.34 -14.10 -0.85
C PHE A 148 0.66 -14.33 0.27
N HIS A 149 0.57 -13.53 1.31
CA HIS A 149 1.24 -13.72 2.59
C HIS A 149 0.53 -12.91 3.69
N ARG A 150 0.81 -13.21 4.95
CA ARG A 150 0.33 -12.39 6.06
C ARG A 150 1.05 -11.05 6.11
N SER A 151 0.43 -10.07 6.77
CA SER A 151 1.01 -8.75 6.94
C SER A 151 2.39 -8.81 7.61
N PHE A 152 3.29 -7.96 7.14
CA PHE A 152 4.64 -7.84 7.64
C PHE A 152 4.83 -6.44 8.26
N SER A 153 5.46 -6.38 9.44
CA SER A 153 5.88 -5.13 10.06
C SER A 153 7.35 -5.22 10.46
N ARG A 154 8.19 -4.37 9.89
CA ARG A 154 9.61 -4.29 10.24
C ARG A 154 9.82 -3.94 11.72
N SER A 155 8.95 -3.10 12.29
CA SER A 155 9.07 -2.60 13.67
C SER A 155 8.57 -3.57 14.73
N LEU A 156 7.69 -4.52 14.40
CA LEU A 156 7.11 -5.48 15.34
C LEU A 156 7.76 -6.87 15.27
N GLY A 157 8.73 -7.06 14.38
CA GLY A 157 9.41 -8.34 14.18
C GLY A 157 8.51 -9.42 13.55
N PHE A 158 9.07 -10.61 13.40
CA PHE A 158 8.36 -11.78 12.86
C PHE A 158 7.51 -12.44 13.97
N GLY A 159 6.32 -11.92 14.22
CA GLY A 159 5.37 -12.54 15.15
C GLY A 159 5.02 -13.97 14.71
N LYS A 160 4.99 -14.91 15.67
CA LYS A 160 4.49 -16.27 15.43
C LYS A 160 2.96 -16.25 15.46
N GLY A 161 2.32 -16.10 14.31
CA GLY A 161 0.86 -16.12 14.20
C GLY A 161 0.28 -14.88 13.52
N TRP A 162 -1.04 -14.84 13.44
CA TRP A 162 -1.77 -13.77 12.79
C TRP A 162 -1.82 -12.52 13.66
N SER A 163 -1.56 -11.38 13.06
CA SER A 163 -1.77 -10.05 13.65
C SER A 163 -3.26 -9.66 13.61
N SER A 164 -3.60 -8.55 14.27
CA SER A 164 -4.94 -7.98 14.15
C SER A 164 -5.29 -7.55 12.73
N TRP A 165 -4.30 -7.22 11.92
CA TRP A 165 -4.49 -6.93 10.50
C TRP A 165 -4.77 -8.20 9.70
N ASP A 166 -4.09 -9.31 9.99
CA ASP A 166 -4.34 -10.58 9.31
C ASP A 166 -5.75 -11.10 9.57
N HIS A 167 -6.28 -10.94 10.78
CA HIS A 167 -7.68 -11.24 11.08
C HIS A 167 -8.65 -10.39 10.24
N ARG A 168 -8.39 -9.08 10.09
CA ARG A 168 -9.21 -8.21 9.24
C ARG A 168 -9.14 -8.59 7.76
N VAL A 169 -7.96 -8.98 7.28
CA VAL A 169 -7.77 -9.47 5.90
C VAL A 169 -8.49 -10.79 5.70
N ALA A 170 -8.41 -11.72 6.68
CA ALA A 170 -9.15 -12.97 6.64
C ALA A 170 -10.67 -12.73 6.51
N ASP A 171 -11.21 -11.88 7.37
CA ASP A 171 -12.63 -11.52 7.35
C ASP A 171 -13.02 -10.85 6.02
N TYR A 172 -12.12 -10.05 5.47
CA TYR A 172 -12.31 -9.44 4.18
C TYR A 172 -12.42 -10.49 3.06
N TYR A 173 -11.47 -11.42 2.93
CA TYR A 173 -11.52 -12.48 1.92
C TYR A 173 -12.77 -13.37 2.08
N ARG A 174 -13.13 -13.74 3.30
CA ARG A 174 -14.37 -14.49 3.59
C ARG A 174 -15.61 -13.73 3.11
N SER A 175 -15.67 -12.43 3.36
CA SER A 175 -16.79 -11.58 2.91
C SER A 175 -16.92 -11.53 1.38
N ARG A 176 -15.80 -11.80 0.68
CA ARG A 176 -15.75 -11.88 -0.79
C ARG A 176 -16.00 -13.29 -1.33
N GLY A 177 -16.38 -14.23 -0.46
CA GLY A 177 -16.70 -15.60 -0.84
C GLY A 177 -15.50 -16.52 -1.04
N THR A 178 -14.34 -16.14 -0.55
CA THR A 178 -13.14 -16.99 -0.63
C THR A 178 -13.19 -18.11 0.41
N ASP A 179 -12.88 -19.33 -0.01
CA ASP A 179 -12.84 -20.54 0.82
C ASP A 179 -11.91 -20.41 2.02
N GLU A 180 -12.31 -20.98 3.15
CA GLU A 180 -11.58 -20.89 4.41
C GLU A 180 -10.18 -21.54 4.36
N ALA A 181 -10.04 -22.66 3.68
CA ALA A 181 -8.75 -23.34 3.57
C ALA A 181 -7.76 -22.50 2.75
N PHE A 182 -8.26 -21.80 1.71
CA PHE A 182 -7.47 -20.86 0.93
C PHE A 182 -7.06 -19.65 1.77
N VAL A 183 -8.01 -19.03 2.49
CA VAL A 183 -7.74 -17.87 3.38
C VAL A 183 -6.69 -18.24 4.42
N LYS A 184 -6.82 -19.40 5.05
CA LYS A 184 -5.87 -19.90 6.03
C LYS A 184 -4.49 -20.08 5.41
N ARG A 185 -4.38 -20.73 4.24
CA ARG A 185 -3.11 -20.94 3.55
C ARG A 185 -2.44 -19.62 3.19
N ALA A 186 -3.20 -18.65 2.66
CA ALA A 186 -2.72 -17.32 2.31
C ALA A 186 -2.06 -16.62 3.50
N LEU A 187 -2.72 -16.63 4.66
CA LEU A 187 -2.27 -15.91 5.85
C LEU A 187 -1.35 -16.73 6.79
N ASP A 188 -1.27 -18.04 6.63
CA ASP A 188 -0.23 -18.83 7.28
C ASP A 188 1.13 -18.68 6.59
N THR A 189 1.15 -18.22 5.33
CA THR A 189 2.39 -17.89 4.62
C THR A 189 3.07 -16.71 5.31
N PRO A 190 4.32 -16.85 5.76
CA PRO A 190 5.04 -15.78 6.47
C PRO A 190 5.19 -14.52 5.62
N GLY A 191 5.25 -13.34 6.25
CA GLY A 191 5.40 -12.06 5.55
C GLY A 191 6.71 -11.87 4.77
N TYR A 192 7.68 -12.74 4.96
CA TYR A 192 8.95 -12.77 4.20
C TYR A 192 8.94 -13.80 3.06
N ASP A 193 7.82 -14.52 2.87
CA ASP A 193 7.62 -15.53 1.85
C ASP A 193 6.39 -15.17 1.02
N LEU A 194 6.19 -15.82 -0.11
CA LEU A 194 5.07 -15.56 -1.00
C LEU A 194 4.48 -16.88 -1.51
N TRP A 195 3.21 -17.11 -1.22
CA TRP A 195 2.47 -18.21 -1.81
C TRP A 195 1.76 -17.75 -3.08
N VAL A 196 2.15 -18.34 -4.21
CA VAL A 196 1.53 -18.09 -5.52
C VAL A 196 0.72 -19.33 -5.91
N PRO A 197 -0.59 -19.36 -5.65
CA PRO A 197 -1.46 -20.47 -6.06
C PRO A 197 -1.63 -20.50 -7.58
N THR A 198 -2.01 -21.66 -8.12
CA THR A 198 -2.43 -21.75 -9.51
C THR A 198 -3.74 -21.00 -9.75
N HIS A 199 -4.00 -20.55 -10.99
CA HIS A 199 -5.31 -19.98 -11.34
C HIS A 199 -6.45 -20.94 -11.03
N GLY A 200 -6.24 -22.26 -11.21
CA GLY A 200 -7.22 -23.30 -10.88
C GLY A 200 -7.59 -23.28 -9.39
N ASP A 201 -6.60 -23.17 -8.51
CA ASP A 201 -6.83 -23.08 -7.05
C ASP A 201 -7.61 -21.82 -6.68
N MET A 202 -7.29 -20.68 -7.30
CA MET A 202 -7.99 -19.42 -7.06
C MET A 202 -9.45 -19.45 -7.52
N PHE A 203 -9.73 -20.09 -8.66
CA PHE A 203 -11.11 -20.29 -9.12
C PHE A 203 -11.88 -21.27 -8.23
N ALA A 204 -11.25 -22.40 -7.86
CA ALA A 204 -11.86 -23.39 -6.98
C ALA A 204 -12.18 -22.82 -5.60
N ALA A 205 -11.31 -21.94 -5.07
CA ALA A 205 -11.51 -21.26 -3.80
C ALA A 205 -12.48 -20.07 -3.86
N GLY A 206 -13.00 -19.70 -5.02
CA GLY A 206 -13.85 -18.54 -5.20
C GLY A 206 -13.13 -17.19 -5.02
N TYR A 207 -11.81 -17.17 -4.96
CA TYR A 207 -11.03 -15.94 -4.91
C TYR A 207 -11.09 -15.18 -6.24
N ALA A 208 -10.96 -15.85 -7.37
CA ALA A 208 -11.16 -15.32 -8.70
C ALA A 208 -12.44 -15.90 -9.33
N THR A 209 -13.06 -15.17 -10.27
CA THR A 209 -14.35 -15.59 -10.85
C THR A 209 -14.24 -15.91 -12.33
N LYS A 210 -13.35 -15.23 -13.07
CA LYS A 210 -13.25 -15.35 -14.53
C LYS A 210 -11.82 -15.29 -15.04
N ARG A 211 -11.61 -15.93 -16.19
CA ARG A 211 -10.39 -15.75 -16.98
C ARG A 211 -10.54 -14.49 -17.84
N TRP A 212 -9.46 -13.73 -17.96
CA TRP A 212 -9.41 -12.59 -18.85
C TRP A 212 -9.33 -13.06 -20.30
N ASP A 213 -10.17 -12.47 -21.17
CA ASP A 213 -10.11 -12.66 -22.61
C ASP A 213 -9.78 -11.30 -23.26
N GLU A 214 -8.60 -11.20 -23.86
CA GLU A 214 -8.10 -9.97 -24.49
C GLU A 214 -9.04 -9.44 -25.57
N ARG A 215 -9.83 -10.31 -26.21
CA ARG A 215 -10.85 -9.92 -27.19
C ARG A 215 -11.97 -9.06 -26.61
N ARG A 216 -12.14 -9.06 -25.29
CA ARG A 216 -13.11 -8.19 -24.60
C ARG A 216 -12.54 -6.82 -24.25
N ALA A 217 -11.23 -6.63 -24.37
CA ALA A 217 -10.54 -5.41 -23.94
C ALA A 217 -10.74 -4.24 -24.91
N GLY A 218 -11.33 -4.45 -26.08
CA GLY A 218 -11.56 -3.37 -27.06
C GLY A 218 -10.27 -2.77 -27.65
N TYR A 219 -9.19 -3.58 -27.70
CA TYR A 219 -7.96 -3.22 -28.39
C TYR A 219 -8.07 -3.48 -29.90
#